data_803bc0976341cbfcc194612bb0b29cbd
#
_entry.id   803bc0976341cbfcc194612bb0b29cbd
#
_cell.length_a   1.000
_cell.length_b   1.000
_cell.length_c   1.000
_cell.angle_alpha   90.00
_cell.angle_beta   90.00
_cell.angle_gamma   90.00
#
_symmetry.space_group_name_H-M   'P 1'
#
loop_
_entity.id
_entity.type
_entity.pdbx_description
1 polymer ?
#
loop_
_entity_poly.entity_id
_entity_poly.type
_entity_poly.pdbx_seq_one_letter_code
_entity_poly.pdbx_strand_id
1 'polypeptide(L)'
;MRINYSKVTLFLTFFFSITILFAQQSTAVSNYDYQEAFAPLFYTKNGTDTRSASGQPGAKYWQNRADYQLTASLDDKKSEITGTEILTYTNNSPDKLSFLWMNVDQNLFKSDSRGNAVIPITGSRNGAKGEIFDGGHKIKSVKIITSNKGKITETDAKYFIVDTRMQIQLPQGLNPNGGSVKVKIDFSYISPKYGSDRTGVLDTKNGKIFTIAQWYPRMCVYDD
;
A
#
# COMPACT_ATOMS: atom_id res chain seq x y z
N MET A 1 -19.76 50.94 43.67
CA MET A 1 -20.03 49.53 43.31
C MET A 1 -18.96 48.64 43.93
N ARG A 2 -19.26 47.91 45.01
CA ARG A 2 -18.25 47.04 45.68
C ARG A 2 -18.28 45.69 45.01
N ILE A 3 -17.22 45.36 44.33
CA ILE A 3 -17.03 44.04 43.72
C ILE A 3 -16.84 43.01 44.83
N ASN A 4 -17.66 41.98 44.84
CA ASN A 4 -17.62 40.93 45.86
C ASN A 4 -16.58 39.87 45.49
N TYR A 5 -15.36 40.08 45.88
CA TYR A 5 -14.18 39.26 45.53
C TYR A 5 -14.35 37.77 45.84
N SER A 6 -15.17 37.43 46.87
CA SER A 6 -15.39 36.04 47.24
C SER A 6 -16.14 35.23 46.17
N LYS A 7 -17.04 35.88 45.44
CA LYS A 7 -17.78 35.23 44.31
C LYS A 7 -16.92 35.08 43.07
N VAL A 8 -16.00 36.01 42.83
CA VAL A 8 -15.04 35.95 41.70
C VAL A 8 -14.02 34.84 41.95
N THR A 9 -13.53 34.69 43.18
CA THR A 9 -12.58 33.65 43.57
C THR A 9 -13.22 32.24 43.44
N LEU A 10 -14.48 32.10 43.85
CA LEU A 10 -15.22 30.84 43.74
C LEU A 10 -15.45 30.43 42.27
N PHE A 11 -15.70 31.40 41.41
CA PHE A 11 -15.91 31.17 39.98
C PHE A 11 -14.60 30.77 39.26
N LEU A 12 -13.49 31.40 39.62
CA LEU A 12 -12.14 31.08 39.10
C LEU A 12 -11.67 29.71 39.55
N THR A 13 -11.90 29.30 40.79
CA THR A 13 -11.55 27.97 41.27
C THR A 13 -12.40 26.88 40.60
N PHE A 14 -13.67 27.14 40.34
CA PHE A 14 -14.53 26.19 39.61
C PHE A 14 -14.11 26.03 38.14
N PHE A 15 -13.71 27.12 37.47
CA PHE A 15 -13.23 27.05 36.09
C PHE A 15 -11.88 26.31 35.97
N PHE A 16 -10.98 26.48 36.95
CA PHE A 16 -9.70 25.78 36.99
C PHE A 16 -9.86 24.28 37.29
N SER A 17 -10.87 23.91 38.06
CA SER A 17 -11.18 22.49 38.36
C SER A 17 -11.75 21.75 37.14
N ILE A 18 -12.49 22.44 36.26
CA ILE A 18 -13.05 21.86 35.03
C ILE A 18 -11.93 21.59 34.00
N THR A 19 -10.93 22.47 33.90
CA THR A 19 -9.80 22.27 32.98
C THR A 19 -8.88 21.12 33.40
N ILE A 20 -8.78 20.82 34.67
CA ILE A 20 -7.99 19.67 35.18
C ILE A 20 -8.71 18.34 34.86
N LEU A 21 -10.04 18.32 34.85
CA LEU A 21 -10.81 17.11 34.51
C LEU A 21 -10.69 16.68 33.04
N PHE A 22 -10.40 17.59 32.13
CA PHE A 22 -10.16 17.26 30.71
C PHE A 22 -8.71 16.84 30.42
N ALA A 23 -7.79 16.99 31.35
CA ALA A 23 -6.38 16.62 31.17
C ALA A 23 -6.07 15.18 31.59
N GLN A 24 -7.01 14.46 32.17
CA GLN A 24 -6.89 13.00 32.40
C GLN A 24 -7.39 12.23 31.16
N GLN A 25 -6.69 12.37 30.04
CA GLN A 25 -6.69 11.31 29.06
C GLN A 25 -6.04 10.10 29.74
N SER A 26 -6.85 9.10 30.04
CA SER A 26 -6.32 7.78 30.37
C SER A 26 -5.43 7.36 29.21
N THR A 27 -4.11 7.46 29.38
CA THR A 27 -3.19 6.77 28.48
C THR A 27 -3.57 5.30 28.58
N ALA A 28 -4.19 4.77 27.54
CA ALA A 28 -4.44 3.35 27.44
C ALA A 28 -3.07 2.68 27.60
N VAL A 29 -2.87 2.03 28.75
CA VAL A 29 -1.66 1.27 29.00
C VAL A 29 -1.69 0.13 28.01
N SER A 30 -0.76 0.12 27.08
CA SER A 30 -0.59 -0.99 26.17
C SER A 30 -0.32 -2.25 26.98
N ASN A 31 -1.14 -3.27 26.80
CA ASN A 31 -0.89 -4.61 27.35
C ASN A 31 0.12 -5.39 26.50
N TYR A 32 0.84 -4.69 25.61
CA TYR A 32 1.84 -5.31 24.75
C TYR A 32 3.02 -5.78 25.60
N ASP A 33 3.23 -7.08 25.63
CA ASP A 33 4.41 -7.72 26.20
C ASP A 33 5.29 -8.23 25.03
N TYR A 34 6.44 -7.60 24.84
CA TYR A 34 7.38 -8.00 23.79
C TYR A 34 7.95 -9.40 24.01
N GLN A 35 8.09 -9.85 25.27
CA GLN A 35 8.59 -11.19 25.57
C GLN A 35 7.58 -12.26 25.18
N GLU A 36 6.28 -12.01 25.37
CA GLU A 36 5.21 -12.87 24.90
C GLU A 36 5.09 -12.83 23.38
N ALA A 37 5.16 -11.62 22.80
CA ALA A 37 5.00 -11.42 21.34
C ALA A 37 6.14 -12.03 20.51
N PHE A 38 7.35 -12.13 21.05
CA PHE A 38 8.53 -12.69 20.38
C PHE A 38 8.99 -14.02 20.99
N ALA A 39 8.15 -14.67 21.79
CA ALA A 39 8.46 -15.99 22.33
C ALA A 39 8.61 -17.02 21.17
N PRO A 40 9.54 -17.99 21.26
CA PRO A 40 9.75 -18.99 20.21
C PRO A 40 8.50 -19.83 19.87
N LEU A 41 7.54 -19.90 20.79
CA LEU A 41 6.26 -20.60 20.63
C LEU A 41 5.10 -19.61 20.75
N PHE A 42 5.25 -18.43 20.12
CA PHE A 42 4.16 -17.46 20.08
C PHE A 42 3.01 -18.02 19.25
N TYR A 43 1.97 -18.42 19.94
CA TYR A 43 0.66 -18.70 19.37
C TYR A 43 -0.35 -17.78 20.05
N THR A 44 -1.23 -17.15 19.29
CA THR A 44 -2.38 -16.48 19.88
C THR A 44 -3.14 -17.49 20.72
N LYS A 45 -3.22 -17.29 22.03
CA LYS A 45 -3.87 -18.23 22.98
C LYS A 45 -5.33 -18.51 22.63
N ASN A 46 -5.98 -17.52 22.00
CA ASN A 46 -7.36 -17.61 21.53
C ASN A 46 -7.39 -17.26 20.05
N GLY A 47 -8.01 -18.11 19.25
CA GLY A 47 -8.36 -17.76 17.88
C GLY A 47 -9.45 -16.68 17.85
N THR A 48 -9.70 -16.17 16.67
CA THR A 48 -10.83 -15.28 16.36
C THR A 48 -11.89 -16.04 15.57
N ASP A 49 -13.00 -15.41 15.26
CA ASP A 49 -14.00 -15.99 14.35
C ASP A 49 -13.43 -16.14 12.91
N THR A 50 -12.40 -15.38 12.57
CA THR A 50 -11.76 -15.40 11.25
C THR A 50 -10.61 -16.40 11.17
N ARG A 51 -9.85 -16.57 12.27
CA ARG A 51 -8.73 -17.52 12.34
C ARG A 51 -8.68 -18.26 13.67
N SER A 52 -8.38 -19.54 13.60
CA SER A 52 -8.06 -20.33 14.79
C SER A 52 -6.72 -19.90 15.40
N ALA A 53 -6.42 -20.30 16.62
CA ALA A 53 -5.13 -20.07 17.27
C ALA A 53 -3.95 -20.67 16.48
N SER A 54 -4.17 -21.69 15.64
CA SER A 54 -3.17 -22.27 14.74
C SER A 54 -3.09 -21.56 13.38
N GLY A 55 -3.83 -20.47 13.16
CA GLY A 55 -3.85 -19.72 11.91
C GLY A 55 -4.75 -20.29 10.81
N GLN A 56 -5.50 -21.37 11.08
CA GLN A 56 -6.42 -21.93 10.10
C GLN A 56 -7.68 -21.05 9.93
N PRO A 57 -8.25 -20.99 8.71
CA PRO A 57 -9.47 -20.24 8.47
C PRO A 57 -10.61 -20.66 9.39
N GLY A 58 -11.26 -19.69 10.02
CA GLY A 58 -12.44 -19.84 10.86
C GLY A 58 -13.74 -19.69 10.09
N ALA A 59 -14.88 -19.74 10.82
CA ALA A 59 -16.21 -19.68 10.21
C ALA A 59 -16.53 -18.34 9.52
N LYS A 60 -15.88 -17.26 9.94
CA LYS A 60 -16.04 -15.90 9.37
C LYS A 60 -14.81 -15.47 8.56
N TYR A 61 -13.97 -16.41 8.15
CA TYR A 61 -12.81 -16.10 7.32
C TYR A 61 -13.25 -15.53 5.97
N TRP A 62 -12.52 -14.53 5.52
CA TRP A 62 -12.77 -13.87 4.26
C TRP A 62 -11.45 -13.67 3.48
N GLN A 63 -11.56 -13.55 2.17
CA GLN A 63 -10.48 -13.14 1.29
C GLN A 63 -10.99 -12.13 0.30
N ASN A 64 -10.25 -11.04 0.14
CA ASN A 64 -10.50 -10.08 -0.91
C ASN A 64 -10.04 -10.64 -2.26
N ARG A 65 -10.62 -10.12 -3.35
CA ARG A 65 -10.32 -10.57 -4.70
C ARG A 65 -9.84 -9.43 -5.57
N ALA A 66 -8.79 -9.69 -6.33
CA ALA A 66 -8.23 -8.76 -7.31
C ALA A 66 -8.16 -9.44 -8.68
N ASP A 67 -8.93 -8.97 -9.64
CA ASP A 67 -8.92 -9.44 -11.02
C ASP A 67 -8.28 -8.37 -11.91
N TYR A 68 -7.35 -8.78 -12.76
CA TYR A 68 -6.58 -7.88 -13.62
C TYR A 68 -6.85 -8.15 -15.10
N GLN A 69 -7.06 -7.06 -15.84
CA GLN A 69 -6.97 -7.05 -17.30
C GLN A 69 -5.75 -6.22 -17.66
N LEU A 70 -4.75 -6.87 -18.27
CA LEU A 70 -3.45 -6.27 -18.54
C LEU A 70 -3.22 -6.18 -20.04
N THR A 71 -2.80 -5.00 -20.51
CA THR A 71 -2.31 -4.78 -21.86
C THR A 71 -0.92 -4.16 -21.74
N ALA A 72 0.05 -4.72 -22.45
CA ALA A 72 1.42 -4.23 -22.40
C ALA A 72 2.12 -4.28 -23.75
N SER A 73 3.12 -3.42 -23.91
CA SER A 73 4.04 -3.41 -25.02
C SER A 73 5.47 -3.26 -24.52
N LEU A 74 6.41 -3.87 -25.23
CA LEU A 74 7.85 -3.76 -24.99
C LEU A 74 8.50 -3.07 -26.18
N ASP A 75 9.17 -1.94 -25.93
CA ASP A 75 10.13 -1.34 -26.85
C ASP A 75 11.51 -1.94 -26.57
N ASP A 76 11.96 -2.84 -27.42
CA ASP A 76 13.22 -3.56 -27.26
C ASP A 76 14.46 -2.66 -27.42
N LYS A 77 14.34 -1.53 -28.13
CA LYS A 77 15.42 -0.56 -28.31
C LYS A 77 15.63 0.26 -27.06
N LYS A 78 14.53 0.74 -26.46
CA LYS A 78 14.57 1.54 -25.22
C LYS A 78 14.55 0.69 -23.95
N SER A 79 14.29 -0.62 -24.11
CA SER A 79 14.01 -1.51 -22.97
C SER A 79 12.87 -1.01 -22.09
N GLU A 80 11.89 -0.33 -22.69
CA GLU A 80 10.76 0.27 -22.01
C GLU A 80 9.52 -0.64 -22.11
N ILE A 81 8.93 -0.91 -20.97
CA ILE A 81 7.62 -1.55 -20.85
C ILE A 81 6.58 -0.45 -20.63
N THR A 82 5.55 -0.44 -21.46
CA THR A 82 4.38 0.41 -21.28
C THR A 82 3.17 -0.48 -21.06
N GLY A 83 2.37 -0.18 -20.06
CA GLY A 83 1.21 -0.98 -19.71
C GLY A 83 -0.01 -0.16 -19.34
N THR A 84 -1.16 -0.76 -19.56
CA THR A 84 -2.45 -0.35 -19.01
C THR A 84 -3.02 -1.54 -18.27
N GLU A 85 -3.42 -1.33 -17.02
CA GLU A 85 -4.16 -2.32 -16.23
C GLU A 85 -5.55 -1.81 -15.88
N ILE A 86 -6.52 -2.73 -15.89
CA ILE A 86 -7.83 -2.52 -15.29
C ILE A 86 -7.96 -3.54 -14.17
N LEU A 87 -7.82 -3.06 -12.95
CA LEU A 87 -8.01 -3.83 -11.73
C LEU A 87 -9.49 -3.79 -11.35
N THR A 88 -10.10 -4.95 -11.14
CA THR A 88 -11.38 -5.06 -10.42
C THR A 88 -11.09 -5.63 -9.03
N TYR A 89 -11.27 -4.82 -8.00
CA TYR A 89 -11.04 -5.22 -6.62
C TYR A 89 -12.36 -5.39 -5.89
N THR A 90 -12.56 -6.55 -5.27
CA THR A 90 -13.74 -6.88 -4.46
C THR A 90 -13.33 -6.99 -3.00
N ASN A 91 -13.99 -6.20 -2.17
CA ASN A 91 -13.81 -6.16 -0.73
C ASN A 91 -14.79 -7.11 -0.05
N ASN A 92 -14.33 -8.29 0.32
CA ASN A 92 -15.11 -9.27 1.07
C ASN A 92 -14.93 -9.15 2.59
N SER A 93 -14.06 -8.21 3.03
CA SER A 93 -13.87 -7.95 4.45
C SER A 93 -15.10 -7.31 5.08
N PRO A 94 -15.24 -7.36 6.42
CA PRO A 94 -16.30 -6.65 7.14
C PRO A 94 -16.09 -5.13 7.16
N ASP A 95 -14.94 -4.63 6.70
CA ASP A 95 -14.54 -3.23 6.84
C ASP A 95 -14.81 -2.42 5.59
N LYS A 96 -15.21 -1.17 5.77
CA LYS A 96 -15.28 -0.20 4.68
C LYS A 96 -13.89 0.38 4.41
N LEU A 97 -13.39 0.24 3.18
CA LEU A 97 -12.06 0.71 2.80
C LEU A 97 -12.12 2.11 2.19
N SER A 98 -11.41 3.06 2.78
CA SER A 98 -11.31 4.44 2.27
C SER A 98 -10.18 4.65 1.25
N PHE A 99 -9.29 3.68 1.11
CA PHE A 99 -8.19 3.67 0.16
C PHE A 99 -7.77 2.24 -0.18
N LEU A 100 -6.99 2.12 -1.25
CA LEU A 100 -6.33 0.87 -1.63
C LEU A 100 -4.81 1.05 -1.58
N TRP A 101 -4.10 0.01 -1.16
CA TRP A 101 -2.65 -0.05 -1.26
C TRP A 101 -2.22 -0.95 -2.40
N MET A 102 -1.25 -0.47 -3.19
CA MET A 102 -0.65 -1.22 -4.28
C MET A 102 0.87 -1.26 -4.15
N ASN A 103 1.45 -2.35 -4.60
CA ASN A 103 2.89 -2.48 -4.79
C ASN A 103 3.27 -1.90 -6.16
N VAL A 104 4.26 -1.03 -6.18
CA VAL A 104 4.93 -0.51 -7.37
C VAL A 104 6.40 -0.96 -7.33
N ASP A 105 6.58 -2.27 -7.49
CA ASP A 105 7.84 -2.95 -7.17
C ASP A 105 9.04 -2.42 -7.96
N GLN A 106 8.85 -1.93 -9.18
CA GLN A 106 9.94 -1.36 -9.98
C GLN A 106 10.57 -0.12 -9.36
N ASN A 107 9.88 0.54 -8.39
CA ASN A 107 10.45 1.65 -7.64
C ASN A 107 11.64 1.24 -6.75
N LEU A 108 11.85 -0.05 -6.54
CA LEU A 108 13.08 -0.55 -5.91
C LEU A 108 14.34 -0.07 -6.66
N PHE A 109 14.23 0.12 -7.98
CA PHE A 109 15.33 0.54 -8.85
C PHE A 109 15.49 2.06 -8.97
N LYS A 110 14.75 2.85 -8.20
CA LYS A 110 14.98 4.29 -8.10
C LYS A 110 16.23 4.55 -7.28
N SER A 111 16.98 5.57 -7.69
CA SER A 111 18.21 5.97 -7.01
C SER A 111 17.97 6.36 -5.54
N ASP A 112 16.79 6.89 -5.22
CA ASP A 112 16.37 7.33 -3.89
C ASP A 112 15.56 6.26 -3.10
N SER A 113 15.45 5.03 -3.62
CA SER A 113 14.70 3.98 -2.95
C SER A 113 15.40 3.48 -1.69
N ARG A 114 14.61 3.09 -0.68
CA ARG A 114 15.14 2.43 0.54
C ARG A 114 15.85 1.13 0.20
N GLY A 115 15.33 0.37 -0.76
CA GLY A 115 15.94 -0.87 -1.21
C GLY A 115 17.33 -0.64 -1.80
N ASN A 116 17.51 0.40 -2.61
CA ASN A 116 18.80 0.76 -3.16
C ASN A 116 19.78 1.27 -2.08
N ALA A 117 19.28 1.92 -1.02
CA ALA A 117 20.11 2.33 0.11
C ALA A 117 20.65 1.15 0.93
N VAL A 118 19.87 0.04 1.04
CA VAL A 118 20.24 -1.15 1.81
C VAL A 118 21.10 -2.12 0.97
N ILE A 119 20.69 -2.37 -0.26
CA ILE A 119 21.41 -3.24 -1.21
C ILE A 119 21.50 -2.48 -2.52
N PRO A 120 22.57 -1.70 -2.72
CA PRO A 120 22.76 -1.00 -3.97
C PRO A 120 22.78 -1.98 -5.15
N ILE A 121 22.21 -1.57 -6.27
CA ILE A 121 22.23 -2.34 -7.52
C ILE A 121 23.63 -2.82 -7.87
N THR A 122 24.64 -1.98 -7.65
CA THR A 122 26.07 -2.29 -7.85
C THR A 122 26.58 -3.42 -6.97
N GLY A 123 25.93 -3.69 -5.82
CA GLY A 123 26.26 -4.75 -4.88
C GLY A 123 25.34 -5.96 -4.97
N SER A 124 24.42 -6.03 -5.94
CA SER A 124 23.52 -7.16 -6.09
C SER A 124 24.28 -8.42 -6.52
N ARG A 125 23.76 -9.61 -6.17
CA ARG A 125 24.36 -10.91 -6.51
C ARG A 125 24.69 -11.05 -8.00
N ASN A 126 23.85 -10.51 -8.87
CA ASN A 126 24.01 -10.57 -10.33
C ASN A 126 24.63 -9.31 -10.92
N GLY A 127 25.09 -8.41 -10.07
CA GLY A 127 25.93 -7.26 -10.26
C GLY A 127 25.61 -6.33 -11.43
N ALA A 128 25.20 -5.15 -11.15
CA ALA A 128 25.12 -4.07 -12.13
C ALA A 128 26.51 -3.60 -12.61
N LYS A 129 27.56 -4.31 -12.28
CA LYS A 129 28.97 -4.02 -12.68
C LYS A 129 29.34 -2.52 -12.59
N GLY A 130 28.79 -1.79 -11.62
CA GLY A 130 29.05 -0.38 -11.42
C GLY A 130 28.24 0.60 -12.28
N GLU A 131 27.32 0.13 -13.13
CA GLU A 131 26.44 1.04 -13.87
C GLU A 131 25.39 1.65 -12.94
N ILE A 132 25.25 2.99 -13.00
CA ILE A 132 24.18 3.70 -12.29
C ILE A 132 22.91 3.57 -13.12
N PHE A 133 21.84 3.13 -12.48
CA PHE A 133 20.52 3.05 -13.06
C PHE A 133 19.50 3.72 -12.13
N ASP A 134 18.70 4.64 -12.68
CA ASP A 134 17.58 5.28 -12.00
C ASP A 134 16.29 4.91 -12.72
N GLY A 135 15.63 3.88 -12.20
CA GLY A 135 14.43 3.28 -12.78
C GLY A 135 13.16 3.68 -12.06
N GLY A 136 12.24 2.73 -11.99
CA GLY A 136 10.97 2.85 -11.29
C GLY A 136 9.77 3.05 -12.20
N HIS A 137 8.60 2.78 -11.65
CA HIS A 137 7.34 3.02 -12.35
C HIS A 137 7.10 4.52 -12.57
N LYS A 138 6.77 4.87 -13.80
CA LYS A 138 6.19 6.15 -14.17
C LYS A 138 4.69 5.97 -14.30
N ILE A 139 3.95 6.34 -13.26
CA ILE A 139 2.48 6.28 -13.28
C ILE A 139 1.98 7.48 -14.08
N LYS A 140 1.33 7.20 -15.22
CA LYS A 140 0.82 8.22 -16.15
C LYS A 140 -0.57 8.69 -15.76
N SER A 141 -1.42 7.75 -15.33
CA SER A 141 -2.77 8.05 -14.86
C SER A 141 -3.26 6.99 -13.90
N VAL A 142 -4.12 7.39 -12.96
CA VAL A 142 -4.91 6.49 -12.10
C VAL A 142 -6.34 6.97 -12.13
N LYS A 143 -7.27 6.12 -12.55
CA LYS A 143 -8.69 6.47 -12.71
C LYS A 143 -9.60 5.45 -12.07
N ILE A 144 -10.67 5.92 -11.46
CA ILE A 144 -11.79 5.09 -11.02
C ILE A 144 -12.77 4.95 -12.17
N ILE A 145 -13.11 3.73 -12.53
CA ILE A 145 -14.13 3.43 -13.54
C ILE A 145 -15.46 3.15 -12.84
N THR A 146 -16.47 3.91 -13.20
CA THR A 146 -17.85 3.69 -12.73
C THR A 146 -18.75 3.37 -13.93
N SER A 147 -19.75 2.53 -13.69
CA SER A 147 -20.79 2.23 -14.69
C SER A 147 -22.14 2.56 -14.11
N ASN A 148 -22.87 3.46 -14.75
CA ASN A 148 -24.24 3.82 -14.37
C ASN A 148 -25.15 3.69 -15.59
N LYS A 149 -26.16 2.80 -15.50
CA LYS A 149 -27.11 2.50 -16.58
C LYS A 149 -26.44 2.27 -17.95
N GLY A 150 -25.32 1.54 -17.95
CA GLY A 150 -24.55 1.23 -19.16
C GLY A 150 -23.59 2.33 -19.63
N LYS A 151 -23.61 3.51 -19.02
CA LYS A 151 -22.65 4.58 -19.31
C LYS A 151 -21.41 4.40 -18.42
N ILE A 152 -20.26 4.18 -19.06
CA ILE A 152 -18.96 4.10 -18.41
C ILE A 152 -18.40 5.51 -18.23
N THR A 153 -17.89 5.83 -17.04
CA THR A 153 -17.24 7.09 -16.73
C THR A 153 -15.91 6.80 -16.05
N GLU A 154 -14.84 7.43 -16.51
CA GLU A 154 -13.52 7.42 -15.89
C GLU A 154 -13.30 8.73 -15.16
N THR A 155 -12.92 8.68 -13.88
CA THR A 155 -12.64 9.86 -13.06
C THR A 155 -11.25 9.73 -12.46
N ASP A 156 -10.45 10.78 -12.53
CA ASP A 156 -9.10 10.78 -11.97
C ASP A 156 -9.15 10.52 -10.47
N ALA A 157 -8.33 9.60 -10.01
CA ALA A 157 -8.17 9.27 -8.59
C ALA A 157 -7.00 10.04 -7.98
N LYS A 158 -7.16 10.49 -6.75
CA LYS A 158 -6.04 10.99 -5.96
C LYS A 158 -5.21 9.81 -5.49
N TYR A 159 -3.91 9.87 -5.71
CA TYR A 159 -2.97 8.87 -5.23
C TYR A 159 -1.67 9.52 -4.78
N PHE A 160 -0.90 8.81 -3.98
CA PHE A 160 0.48 9.17 -3.65
C PHE A 160 1.35 7.92 -3.58
N ILE A 161 2.63 8.10 -3.84
CA ILE A 161 3.61 7.02 -3.85
C ILE A 161 4.66 7.32 -2.79
N VAL A 162 4.91 6.31 -1.95
CA VAL A 162 6.02 6.31 -0.98
C VAL A 162 6.83 5.06 -1.25
N ASP A 163 8.03 5.26 -1.77
CA ASP A 163 8.94 4.18 -2.13
C ASP A 163 8.27 3.16 -3.08
N THR A 164 8.13 1.90 -2.67
CA THR A 164 7.50 0.82 -3.44
C THR A 164 6.00 0.67 -3.18
N ARG A 165 5.35 1.64 -2.53
CA ARG A 165 3.92 1.60 -2.20
C ARG A 165 3.19 2.77 -2.82
N MET A 166 2.05 2.49 -3.42
CA MET A 166 1.11 3.49 -3.92
C MET A 166 -0.21 3.36 -3.16
N GLN A 167 -0.71 4.46 -2.61
CA GLN A 167 -2.03 4.54 -2.02
C GLN A 167 -2.98 5.26 -2.95
N ILE A 168 -4.13 4.66 -3.25
CA ILE A 168 -5.19 5.24 -4.08
C ILE A 168 -6.36 5.58 -3.18
N GLN A 169 -6.78 6.85 -3.16
CA GLN A 169 -7.90 7.31 -2.35
C GLN A 169 -9.23 6.94 -2.99
N LEU A 170 -10.17 6.48 -2.17
CA LEU A 170 -11.54 6.16 -2.55
C LEU A 170 -12.50 7.16 -1.87
N PRO A 171 -12.88 8.27 -2.51
CA PRO A 171 -13.65 9.34 -1.86
C PRO A 171 -14.98 8.90 -1.25
N GLN A 172 -15.62 7.88 -1.83
CA GLN A 172 -16.88 7.32 -1.32
C GLN A 172 -16.65 6.09 -0.43
N GLY A 173 -15.41 5.61 -0.36
CA GLY A 173 -15.05 4.36 0.24
C GLY A 173 -15.59 3.15 -0.55
N LEU A 174 -15.02 2.00 -0.30
CA LEU A 174 -15.44 0.71 -0.84
C LEU A 174 -16.21 -0.05 0.25
N ASN A 175 -17.45 -0.38 -0.04
CA ASN A 175 -18.32 -1.06 0.93
C ASN A 175 -17.76 -2.44 1.30
N PRO A 176 -18.02 -2.91 2.53
CA PRO A 176 -17.70 -4.26 2.97
C PRO A 176 -18.56 -5.32 2.26
N ASN A 177 -18.22 -6.58 2.49
CA ASN A 177 -19.05 -7.74 2.16
C ASN A 177 -19.44 -7.81 0.66
N GLY A 178 -18.46 -7.68 -0.22
CA GLY A 178 -18.65 -7.82 -1.68
C GLY A 178 -18.72 -6.51 -2.45
N GLY A 179 -18.47 -5.36 -1.80
CA GLY A 179 -18.30 -4.10 -2.52
C GLY A 179 -17.17 -4.18 -3.54
N SER A 180 -17.35 -3.61 -4.72
CA SER A 180 -16.37 -3.69 -5.80
C SER A 180 -16.06 -2.33 -6.39
N VAL A 181 -14.80 -2.16 -6.83
CA VAL A 181 -14.31 -0.97 -7.50
C VAL A 181 -13.45 -1.38 -8.70
N LYS A 182 -13.53 -0.62 -9.79
CA LYS A 182 -12.61 -0.76 -10.92
C LYS A 182 -11.64 0.42 -10.96
N VAL A 183 -10.35 0.11 -11.06
CA VAL A 183 -9.27 1.10 -11.16
C VAL A 183 -8.50 0.84 -12.44
N LYS A 184 -8.31 1.89 -13.25
CA LYS A 184 -7.44 1.85 -14.43
C LYS A 184 -6.15 2.59 -14.11
N ILE A 185 -5.02 1.96 -14.44
CA ILE A 185 -3.69 2.55 -14.24
C ILE A 185 -2.92 2.44 -15.55
N ASP A 186 -2.44 3.58 -16.04
CA ASP A 186 -1.50 3.64 -17.15
C ASP A 186 -0.11 3.91 -16.60
N PHE A 187 0.84 3.08 -16.99
CA PHE A 187 2.20 3.14 -16.46
C PHE A 187 3.25 2.80 -17.50
N SER A 188 4.51 3.14 -17.21
CA SER A 188 5.67 2.62 -17.90
C SER A 188 6.86 2.51 -16.96
N TYR A 189 7.85 1.74 -17.33
CA TYR A 189 9.16 1.73 -16.70
C TYR A 189 10.22 1.22 -17.68
N ILE A 190 11.47 1.52 -17.40
CA ILE A 190 12.62 1.01 -18.16
C ILE A 190 13.19 -0.17 -17.40
N SER A 191 13.36 -1.31 -18.10
CA SER A 191 14.03 -2.47 -17.53
C SER A 191 15.52 -2.20 -17.41
N PRO A 192 16.14 -2.45 -16.24
CA PRO A 192 17.58 -2.23 -16.06
C PRO A 192 18.38 -3.20 -16.93
N LYS A 193 19.51 -2.75 -17.46
CA LYS A 193 20.43 -3.59 -18.24
C LYS A 193 21.04 -4.69 -17.34
N TYR A 194 21.38 -4.33 -16.13
CA TYR A 194 21.86 -5.24 -15.11
C TYR A 194 20.92 -5.13 -13.90
N GLY A 195 19.88 -5.94 -13.89
CA GLY A 195 18.91 -5.93 -12.80
C GLY A 195 19.31 -6.84 -11.66
N SER A 196 18.49 -6.83 -10.64
CA SER A 196 18.53 -7.85 -9.58
C SER A 196 17.96 -9.19 -10.10
N ASP A 197 17.96 -10.21 -9.27
CA ASP A 197 17.65 -11.60 -9.55
C ASP A 197 16.47 -11.92 -10.50
N ARG A 198 15.54 -10.98 -10.74
CA ARG A 198 14.29 -11.24 -11.48
C ARG A 198 13.98 -10.26 -12.60
N THR A 199 14.80 -9.24 -12.78
CA THR A 199 14.54 -8.18 -13.77
C THR A 199 15.85 -7.76 -14.41
N GLY A 200 15.87 -7.69 -15.73
CA GLY A 200 17.05 -7.25 -16.44
C GLY A 200 16.99 -7.53 -17.93
N VAL A 201 17.98 -7.01 -18.63
CA VAL A 201 18.17 -7.22 -20.07
C VAL A 201 19.56 -7.79 -20.30
N LEU A 202 19.63 -8.92 -20.99
CA LEU A 202 20.86 -9.55 -21.40
C LEU A 202 21.03 -9.40 -22.91
N ASP A 203 22.13 -8.75 -23.34
CA ASP A 203 22.52 -8.70 -24.74
C ASP A 203 23.24 -9.99 -25.12
N THR A 204 22.80 -10.65 -26.19
CA THR A 204 23.42 -11.84 -26.75
C THR A 204 23.70 -11.65 -28.23
N LYS A 205 24.52 -12.52 -28.80
CA LYS A 205 24.78 -12.53 -30.25
C LYS A 205 23.53 -12.71 -31.13
N ASN A 206 22.47 -13.26 -30.54
CA ASN A 206 21.21 -13.57 -31.25
C ASN A 206 20.10 -12.54 -30.92
N GLY A 207 20.40 -11.47 -30.18
CA GLY A 207 19.46 -10.47 -29.75
C GLY A 207 19.37 -10.32 -28.24
N LYS A 208 18.41 -9.55 -27.76
CA LYS A 208 18.20 -9.29 -26.34
C LYS A 208 17.30 -10.32 -25.69
N ILE A 209 17.64 -10.68 -24.48
CA ILE A 209 16.77 -11.48 -23.60
C ILE A 209 16.28 -10.56 -22.48
N PHE A 210 14.98 -10.44 -22.34
CA PHE A 210 14.33 -9.66 -21.28
C PHE A 210 13.82 -10.59 -20.20
N THR A 211 14.26 -10.37 -18.97
CA THR A 211 13.65 -10.97 -17.78
C THR A 211 12.77 -9.91 -17.12
N ILE A 212 11.47 -10.19 -17.07
CA ILE A 212 10.47 -9.23 -16.62
C ILE A 212 9.64 -9.84 -15.50
N ALA A 213 9.82 -9.32 -14.29
CA ALA A 213 9.05 -9.74 -13.11
C ALA A 213 8.52 -8.52 -12.37
N GLN A 214 7.39 -8.69 -11.66
CA GLN A 214 6.79 -7.63 -10.83
C GLN A 214 6.61 -6.32 -11.62
N TRP A 215 6.12 -6.44 -12.84
CA TRP A 215 6.17 -5.43 -13.88
C TRP A 215 4.96 -4.48 -13.91
N TYR A 216 3.89 -4.82 -13.23
CA TYR A 216 2.68 -4.01 -13.13
C TYR A 216 2.35 -3.71 -11.67
N PRO A 217 1.67 -2.60 -11.37
CA PRO A 217 1.19 -2.31 -10.02
C PRO A 217 0.27 -3.43 -9.50
N ARG A 218 0.49 -3.91 -8.28
CA ARG A 218 -0.25 -5.05 -7.72
C ARG A 218 -0.89 -4.69 -6.39
N MET A 219 -2.12 -5.16 -6.18
CA MET A 219 -2.80 -4.99 -4.89
C MET A 219 -1.95 -5.56 -3.74
N CYS A 220 -1.87 -4.81 -2.66
CA CYS A 220 -1.42 -5.33 -1.39
C CYS A 220 -2.50 -6.23 -0.79
N VAL A 221 -2.08 -7.22 -0.02
CA VAL A 221 -3.00 -8.03 0.78
C VAL A 221 -3.61 -7.14 1.87
N TYR A 222 -4.91 -7.25 2.03
CA TYR A 222 -5.66 -6.77 3.19
C TYR A 222 -6.28 -8.01 3.84
N ASP A 223 -5.88 -8.29 5.06
CA ASP A 223 -6.20 -9.51 5.81
C ASP A 223 -6.65 -9.14 7.24
N ASP A 224 -7.15 -10.12 8.01
CA ASP A 224 -7.58 -10.01 9.40
C ASP A 224 -6.42 -9.99 10.38
#